data_d3870e0bdfa9a3f6c7a03526faee5026
#
_entry.id   d3870e0bdfa9a3f6c7a03526faee5026
#
_cell.length_a   1.000
_cell.length_b   1.000
_cell.length_c   1.000
_cell.angle_alpha   90.00
_cell.angle_beta   90.00
_cell.angle_gamma   90.00
#
_symmetry.space_group_name_H-M   'P 1'
#
loop_
_entity.id
_entity.type
_entity.pdbx_description
1 polymer ?
#
loop_
_entity_poly.entity_id
_entity_poly.type
_entity_poly.pdbx_seq_one_letter_code
_entity_poly.pdbx_strand_id
1 'polypeptide(L)'
;YGNMLDVNFSMIKREFSDDETIKLTSVYRKNAQVFLIEGARQDGDQVFSRGFPTDVEVLKLYTCIVLGSFPADFINPASFTAIKKYVEDGGNLVLLGGPKSFDKGGYFKTALAPLIPWKESNAARGISAGQFPVVIPPEGAGHGLSSATAAILKGVTSPVFYSVNKVGERRSGALSLLNASVGSQIVSIVALQPYGKGQTLGVATDTLWRWSRMEGDISGAFHQFWRDSIRYLAGEIEGGRFLTVKWDRKRYRPSGEGHVEIGVVGRYAEGEVHLKGSVEHAGETQDIPIVLKDGNDFQTKVFFPE
;
A
#
# COMPACT_ATOMS: atom_id res chain seq x y z
N TYR A 1 2.22 3.77 14.98
CA TYR A 1 3.20 3.05 15.81
C TYR A 1 4.56 3.05 15.12
N GLY A 2 5.61 3.45 15.80
CA GLY A 2 6.91 3.55 15.17
C GLY A 2 8.08 3.66 16.16
N ASN A 3 9.26 3.90 15.59
CA ASN A 3 10.48 4.19 16.35
C ASN A 3 10.62 5.71 16.49
N MET A 4 11.14 6.17 17.63
CA MET A 4 11.35 7.58 17.93
C MET A 4 12.31 8.30 16.94
N LEU A 5 13.16 7.56 16.25
CA LEU A 5 14.11 8.07 15.26
C LEU A 5 13.60 8.02 13.81
N ASP A 6 12.34 7.62 13.57
CA ASP A 6 11.76 7.57 12.23
C ASP A 6 11.28 8.97 11.81
N VAL A 7 12.05 9.62 10.93
CA VAL A 7 11.74 10.95 10.42
C VAL A 7 10.43 10.96 9.64
N ASN A 8 10.16 9.92 8.85
CA ASN A 8 8.93 9.81 8.05
C ASN A 8 7.70 9.78 8.97
N PHE A 9 7.75 8.97 10.03
CA PHE A 9 6.72 8.91 11.05
C PHE A 9 6.52 10.27 11.75
N SER A 10 7.61 10.94 12.13
CA SER A 10 7.57 12.25 12.80
C SER A 10 6.95 13.32 11.92
N MET A 11 7.22 13.29 10.60
CA MET A 11 6.66 14.25 9.66
C MET A 11 5.17 13.99 9.40
N ILE A 12 4.75 12.73 9.32
CA ILE A 12 3.32 12.37 9.22
C ILE A 12 2.57 12.82 10.48
N LYS A 13 3.16 12.58 11.67
CA LYS A 13 2.57 13.07 12.92
C LYS A 13 2.36 14.58 12.88
N ARG A 14 3.37 15.33 12.45
CA ARG A 14 3.30 16.78 12.35
C ARG A 14 2.24 17.24 11.34
N GLU A 15 2.07 16.52 10.24
CA GLU A 15 1.06 16.81 9.22
C GLU A 15 -0.35 16.83 9.78
N PHE A 16 -0.63 15.94 10.74
CA PHE A 16 -1.97 15.77 11.30
C PHE A 16 -2.12 16.34 12.73
N SER A 17 -1.07 16.93 13.31
CA SER A 17 -1.14 17.47 14.69
C SER A 17 -2.12 18.63 14.82
N ASP A 18 -2.29 19.39 13.77
CA ASP A 18 -3.11 20.60 13.74
C ASP A 18 -4.47 20.39 13.02
N ASP A 19 -4.77 19.16 12.57
CA ASP A 19 -6.01 18.82 11.92
C ASP A 19 -7.04 18.32 12.98
N GLU A 20 -7.96 19.18 13.37
CA GLU A 20 -9.00 18.88 14.36
C GLU A 20 -9.97 17.76 13.93
N THR A 21 -10.01 17.43 12.64
CA THR A 21 -10.87 16.35 12.10
C THR A 21 -10.24 14.98 12.29
N ILE A 22 -8.93 14.91 12.55
CA ILE A 22 -8.17 13.67 12.70
C ILE A 22 -7.71 13.49 14.15
N LYS A 23 -8.26 12.48 14.82
CA LYS A 23 -7.80 12.07 16.15
C LYS A 23 -6.61 11.14 16.02
N LEU A 24 -5.40 11.68 16.18
CA LEU A 24 -4.16 10.95 16.04
C LEU A 24 -3.65 10.48 17.41
N THR A 25 -3.46 9.17 17.58
CA THR A 25 -2.69 8.56 18.67
C THR A 25 -1.34 8.10 18.15
N SER A 26 -0.26 8.65 18.68
CA SER A 26 1.10 8.30 18.30
C SER A 26 1.75 7.45 19.41
N VAL A 27 2.28 6.28 19.03
CA VAL A 27 2.95 5.36 19.95
C VAL A 27 4.39 5.16 19.50
N TYR A 28 5.33 5.51 20.37
CA TYR A 28 6.76 5.35 20.14
C TYR A 28 7.33 4.31 21.07
N ARG A 29 8.09 3.39 20.52
CA ARG A 29 8.93 2.52 21.33
C ARG A 29 10.26 3.21 21.64
N LYS A 30 10.49 3.53 22.91
CA LYS A 30 11.75 4.09 23.40
C LYS A 30 12.80 3.00 23.61
N ASN A 31 12.39 1.88 24.20
CA ASN A 31 13.21 0.67 24.39
C ASN A 31 12.30 -0.56 24.47
N ALA A 32 12.84 -1.73 24.81
CA ALA A 32 12.08 -3.00 24.84
C ALA A 32 10.85 -2.96 25.76
N GLN A 33 10.83 -2.12 26.77
CA GLN A 33 9.81 -2.11 27.82
C GLN A 33 9.05 -0.77 27.93
N VAL A 34 9.56 0.31 27.30
CA VAL A 34 9.00 1.64 27.45
C VAL A 34 8.41 2.14 26.15
N PHE A 35 7.15 2.46 26.20
CA PHE A 35 6.36 3.03 25.11
C PHE A 35 5.88 4.42 25.54
N LEU A 36 6.01 5.38 24.65
CA LEU A 36 5.48 6.73 24.84
C LEU A 36 4.24 6.87 23.97
N ILE A 37 3.15 7.34 24.56
CA ILE A 37 1.87 7.56 23.90
C ILE A 37 1.60 9.05 23.91
N GLU A 38 1.37 9.63 22.72
CA GLU A 38 1.09 11.04 22.55
C GLU A 38 -0.13 11.25 21.64
N GLY A 39 -0.86 12.35 21.83
CA GLY A 39 -1.99 12.74 21.01
C GLY A 39 -3.35 12.45 21.64
N ALA A 40 -4.38 12.27 20.80
CA ALA A 40 -5.73 11.99 21.26
C ALA A 40 -5.78 10.64 21.98
N ARG A 41 -6.25 10.64 23.22
CA ARG A 41 -6.44 9.40 23.97
C ARG A 41 -7.79 8.79 23.69
N GLN A 42 -7.79 7.48 23.36
CA GLN A 42 -8.98 6.65 23.29
C GLN A 42 -9.02 5.74 24.54
N ASP A 43 -10.17 5.18 24.87
CA ASP A 43 -10.30 4.30 26.04
C ASP A 43 -9.41 3.05 26.01
N GLY A 44 -8.90 2.67 24.83
CA GLY A 44 -7.97 1.56 24.64
C GLY A 44 -6.47 1.92 24.70
N ASP A 45 -6.09 3.19 24.79
CA ASP A 45 -4.70 3.64 24.65
C ASP A 45 -3.74 3.11 25.72
N GLN A 46 -4.26 2.81 26.91
CA GLN A 46 -3.47 2.23 28.01
C GLN A 46 -2.86 0.88 27.62
N VAL A 47 -3.45 0.14 26.68
CA VAL A 47 -2.93 -1.15 26.20
C VAL A 47 -1.58 -0.95 25.50
N PHE A 48 -1.36 0.17 24.81
CA PHE A 48 -0.08 0.47 24.16
C PHE A 48 1.09 0.68 25.13
N SER A 49 0.82 0.96 26.39
CA SER A 49 1.88 1.05 27.41
C SER A 49 2.63 -0.27 27.62
N ARG A 50 2.02 -1.39 27.22
CA ARG A 50 2.59 -2.75 27.28
C ARG A 50 3.10 -3.25 25.92
N GLY A 51 3.06 -2.40 24.88
CA GLY A 51 3.45 -2.74 23.51
C GLY A 51 2.29 -2.65 22.55
N PHE A 52 2.50 -3.19 21.34
CA PHE A 52 1.43 -3.22 20.32
C PHE A 52 0.36 -4.26 20.71
N PRO A 53 -0.93 -3.93 20.63
CA PRO A 53 -2.02 -4.83 21.04
C PRO A 53 -2.04 -6.16 20.26
N THR A 54 -2.44 -7.22 20.95
CA THR A 54 -2.72 -8.52 20.33
C THR A 54 -4.23 -8.76 20.19
N ASP A 55 -5.06 -7.87 20.74
CA ASP A 55 -6.50 -7.94 20.67
C ASP A 55 -7.00 -7.09 19.50
N VAL A 56 -7.74 -7.73 18.59
CA VAL A 56 -8.31 -7.08 17.42
C VAL A 56 -9.39 -6.04 17.78
N GLU A 57 -10.11 -6.25 18.87
CA GLU A 57 -11.17 -5.29 19.28
C GLU A 57 -10.57 -3.94 19.71
N VAL A 58 -9.36 -3.94 20.27
CA VAL A 58 -8.63 -2.70 20.54
C VAL A 58 -8.24 -2.01 19.23
N LEU A 59 -7.83 -2.77 18.22
CA LEU A 59 -7.45 -2.20 16.91
C LEU A 59 -8.65 -1.61 16.16
N LYS A 60 -9.84 -2.17 16.33
CA LYS A 60 -11.09 -1.69 15.72
C LYS A 60 -11.54 -0.32 16.23
N LEU A 61 -10.97 0.17 17.33
CA LEU A 61 -11.20 1.55 17.81
C LEU A 61 -10.55 2.59 16.87
N TYR A 62 -9.68 2.17 15.98
CA TYR A 62 -8.97 3.02 15.04
C TYR A 62 -9.43 2.77 13.61
N THR A 63 -9.69 3.83 12.87
CA THR A 63 -10.07 3.77 11.45
C THR A 63 -8.89 3.36 10.57
N CYS A 64 -7.68 3.77 10.96
CA CYS A 64 -6.46 3.49 10.22
C CYS A 64 -5.27 3.29 11.19
N ILE A 65 -4.46 2.29 10.90
CA ILE A 65 -3.22 2.02 11.63
C ILE A 65 -2.04 2.32 10.72
N VAL A 66 -1.09 3.13 11.19
CA VAL A 66 0.15 3.43 10.47
C VAL A 66 1.32 2.75 11.19
N LEU A 67 2.02 1.86 10.49
CA LEU A 67 3.24 1.21 10.97
C LEU A 67 4.47 1.88 10.33
N GLY A 68 5.33 2.44 11.17
CA GLY A 68 6.62 2.99 10.78
C GLY A 68 7.66 1.91 10.43
N SER A 69 8.90 2.35 10.17
CA SER A 69 9.99 1.43 9.85
C SER A 69 10.60 0.81 11.11
N PHE A 70 10.29 -0.46 11.38
CA PHE A 70 10.88 -1.26 12.47
C PHE A 70 10.91 -2.75 12.10
N PRO A 71 11.82 -3.56 12.68
CA PRO A 71 11.86 -4.99 12.37
C PRO A 71 10.71 -5.75 13.04
N ALA A 72 10.32 -6.88 12.45
CA ALA A 72 9.17 -7.67 12.89
C ALA A 72 9.28 -8.18 14.34
N ASP A 73 10.49 -8.42 14.83
CA ASP A 73 10.74 -8.82 16.23
C ASP A 73 10.51 -7.69 17.25
N PHE A 74 10.17 -6.50 16.77
CA PHE A 74 9.88 -5.33 17.59
C PHE A 74 8.51 -5.42 18.29
N ILE A 75 7.60 -6.20 17.76
CA ILE A 75 6.26 -6.44 18.32
C ILE A 75 5.97 -7.94 18.40
N ASN A 76 5.00 -8.30 19.22
CA ASN A 76 4.61 -9.70 19.41
C ASN A 76 4.08 -10.28 18.09
N PRO A 77 4.47 -11.50 17.68
CA PRO A 77 3.90 -12.15 16.50
C PRO A 77 2.37 -12.22 16.47
N ALA A 78 1.71 -12.37 17.65
CA ALA A 78 0.26 -12.35 17.75
C ALA A 78 -0.36 -11.00 17.34
N SER A 79 0.38 -9.89 17.50
CA SER A 79 -0.08 -8.56 17.04
C SER A 79 -0.19 -8.49 15.53
N PHE A 80 0.67 -9.18 14.78
CA PHE A 80 0.56 -9.25 13.32
C PHE A 80 -0.68 -10.03 12.88
N THR A 81 -1.05 -11.07 13.64
CA THR A 81 -2.30 -11.81 13.41
C THR A 81 -3.52 -10.93 13.70
N ALA A 82 -3.47 -10.14 14.79
CA ALA A 82 -4.52 -9.18 15.10
C ALA A 82 -4.64 -8.08 14.02
N ILE A 83 -3.52 -7.54 13.52
CA ILE A 83 -3.52 -6.56 12.41
C ILE A 83 -4.12 -7.18 11.14
N LYS A 84 -3.72 -8.41 10.80
CA LYS A 84 -4.31 -9.10 9.64
C LYS A 84 -5.82 -9.21 9.77
N LYS A 85 -6.30 -9.69 10.92
CA LYS A 85 -7.74 -9.81 11.20
C LYS A 85 -8.44 -8.46 11.17
N TYR A 86 -7.82 -7.42 11.73
CA TYR A 86 -8.35 -6.05 11.69
C TYR A 86 -8.56 -5.56 10.25
N VAL A 87 -7.58 -5.78 9.34
CA VAL A 87 -7.72 -5.38 7.94
C VAL A 87 -8.77 -6.26 7.23
N GLU A 88 -8.78 -7.56 7.50
CA GLU A 88 -9.77 -8.50 6.96
C GLU A 88 -11.22 -8.09 7.28
N ASP A 89 -11.43 -7.55 8.49
CA ASP A 89 -12.73 -7.08 8.99
C ASP A 89 -13.13 -5.66 8.51
N GLY A 90 -12.25 -4.95 7.80
CA GLY A 90 -12.54 -3.63 7.22
C GLY A 90 -11.65 -2.49 7.72
N GLY A 91 -10.70 -2.77 8.60
CA GLY A 91 -9.71 -1.78 9.03
C GLY A 91 -8.72 -1.42 7.93
N ASN A 92 -8.03 -0.30 8.08
CA ASN A 92 -7.06 0.17 7.10
C ASN A 92 -5.66 0.24 7.68
N LEU A 93 -4.68 -0.18 6.88
CA LEU A 93 -3.29 -0.25 7.28
C LEU A 93 -2.42 0.60 6.34
N VAL A 94 -1.49 1.37 6.91
CA VAL A 94 -0.40 2.00 6.17
C VAL A 94 0.92 1.38 6.61
N LEU A 95 1.69 0.88 5.65
CA LEU A 95 3.03 0.35 5.87
C LEU A 95 4.06 1.32 5.31
N LEU A 96 4.86 1.93 6.19
CA LEU A 96 5.90 2.87 5.79
C LEU A 96 7.20 2.12 5.45
N GLY A 97 7.83 2.56 4.38
CA GLY A 97 9.15 2.11 3.98
C GLY A 97 10.25 2.59 4.92
N GLY A 98 11.42 2.04 4.74
CA GLY A 98 12.61 2.39 5.48
C GLY A 98 13.57 1.21 5.61
N PRO A 99 14.73 1.42 6.28
CA PRO A 99 15.79 0.42 6.37
C PRO A 99 15.38 -0.88 7.07
N LYS A 100 14.35 -0.81 7.92
CA LYS A 100 13.85 -1.92 8.73
C LYS A 100 12.40 -2.30 8.39
N SER A 101 11.97 -2.03 7.15
CA SER A 101 10.65 -2.39 6.65
C SER A 101 10.74 -3.55 5.66
N PHE A 102 9.60 -4.16 5.38
CA PHE A 102 9.40 -5.22 4.40
C PHE A 102 10.34 -6.42 4.61
N ASP A 103 11.13 -6.80 3.59
CA ASP A 103 12.02 -7.96 3.63
C ASP A 103 13.16 -7.84 4.66
N LYS A 104 13.80 -6.67 4.79
CA LYS A 104 14.78 -6.40 5.87
C LYS A 104 14.12 -6.33 7.23
N GLY A 105 12.87 -5.87 7.29
CA GLY A 105 12.04 -5.90 8.51
C GLY A 105 11.52 -7.28 8.86
N GLY A 106 11.61 -8.26 7.95
CA GLY A 106 11.09 -9.62 8.17
C GLY A 106 9.58 -9.75 8.03
N TYR A 107 8.88 -8.75 7.48
CA TYR A 107 7.41 -8.71 7.40
C TYR A 107 6.82 -9.84 6.54
N PHE A 108 7.52 -10.28 5.50
CA PHE A 108 7.11 -11.40 4.66
C PHE A 108 7.07 -12.74 5.39
N LYS A 109 7.70 -12.83 6.58
CA LYS A 109 7.68 -14.02 7.45
C LYS A 109 6.64 -13.94 8.56
N THR A 110 5.77 -12.93 8.53
CA THR A 110 4.73 -12.68 9.51
C THR A 110 3.34 -12.78 8.89
N ALA A 111 2.29 -12.66 9.70
CA ALA A 111 0.92 -12.59 9.23
C ALA A 111 0.63 -11.33 8.36
N LEU A 112 1.56 -10.35 8.29
CA LEU A 112 1.44 -9.20 7.38
C LEU A 112 1.71 -9.54 5.91
N ALA A 113 2.37 -10.67 5.61
CA ALA A 113 2.79 -11.00 4.25
C ALA A 113 1.70 -10.83 3.17
N PRO A 114 0.46 -11.31 3.36
CA PRO A 114 -0.60 -11.15 2.36
C PRO A 114 -1.12 -9.71 2.25
N LEU A 115 -0.90 -8.86 3.26
CA LEU A 115 -1.32 -7.45 3.28
C LEU A 115 -0.36 -6.55 2.51
N ILE A 116 0.89 -6.98 2.30
CA ILE A 116 1.92 -6.19 1.62
C ILE A 116 1.61 -6.13 0.12
N PRO A 117 1.55 -4.93 -0.51
CA PRO A 117 1.19 -4.79 -1.92
C PRO A 117 2.17 -5.43 -2.91
N TRP A 118 3.32 -5.87 -2.43
CA TRP A 118 4.37 -6.49 -3.23
C TRP A 118 4.66 -7.92 -2.77
N LYS A 119 5.21 -8.72 -3.67
CA LYS A 119 5.81 -10.01 -3.34
C LYS A 119 7.18 -9.79 -2.69
N GLU A 120 7.69 -10.77 -1.95
CA GLU A 120 9.07 -10.74 -1.47
C GLU A 120 10.04 -10.67 -2.66
N SER A 121 11.08 -9.83 -2.57
CA SER A 121 12.09 -9.74 -3.61
C SER A 121 13.04 -10.93 -3.54
N ASN A 122 13.25 -11.61 -4.67
CA ASN A 122 14.20 -12.72 -4.76
C ASN A 122 15.65 -12.25 -5.01
N ALA A 123 15.85 -11.02 -5.49
CA ALA A 123 17.13 -10.56 -6.01
C ALA A 123 17.92 -9.70 -5.01
N ALA A 124 17.28 -8.80 -4.28
CA ALA A 124 17.96 -7.84 -3.42
C ALA A 124 17.07 -7.41 -2.27
N ARG A 125 17.66 -7.15 -1.10
CA ARG A 125 16.97 -6.76 0.12
C ARG A 125 17.38 -5.38 0.58
N GLY A 126 16.47 -4.72 1.30
CA GLY A 126 16.73 -3.45 1.97
C GLY A 126 16.31 -2.23 1.16
N ILE A 127 17.10 -1.16 1.26
CA ILE A 127 16.81 0.14 0.67
C ILE A 127 17.97 0.55 -0.25
N SER A 128 17.63 1.20 -1.36
CA SER A 128 18.60 1.90 -2.21
C SER A 128 18.47 3.39 -1.98
N ALA A 129 19.58 4.07 -1.72
CA ALA A 129 19.66 5.52 -1.70
C ALA A 129 20.06 6.03 -3.09
N GLY A 130 19.51 7.16 -3.51
CA GLY A 130 19.76 7.76 -4.83
C GLY A 130 18.64 8.72 -5.22
N GLN A 131 18.68 9.22 -6.44
CA GLN A 131 17.58 9.99 -7.01
C GLN A 131 16.84 9.10 -8.02
N PHE A 132 15.59 8.79 -7.70
CA PHE A 132 14.75 7.92 -8.51
C PHE A 132 13.58 8.75 -9.04
N PRO A 133 13.55 9.07 -10.35
CA PRO A 133 12.48 9.86 -10.94
C PRO A 133 11.11 9.25 -10.67
N VAL A 134 10.16 10.08 -10.27
CA VAL A 134 8.78 9.67 -10.06
C VAL A 134 8.10 9.43 -11.40
N VAL A 135 7.41 8.32 -11.51
CA VAL A 135 6.57 7.98 -12.66
C VAL A 135 5.15 7.78 -12.17
N ILE A 136 4.24 8.54 -12.74
CA ILE A 136 2.82 8.48 -12.37
C ILE A 136 2.12 7.50 -13.31
N PRO A 137 1.65 6.34 -12.81
CA PRO A 137 0.89 5.41 -13.64
C PRO A 137 -0.52 5.97 -13.92
N PRO A 138 -1.17 5.57 -15.03
CA PRO A 138 -2.52 6.03 -15.37
C PRO A 138 -3.53 5.81 -14.25
N GLU A 139 -3.51 4.64 -13.62
CA GLU A 139 -4.35 4.29 -12.49
C GLU A 139 -4.12 5.20 -11.28
N GLY A 140 -2.86 5.56 -10.99
CA GLY A 140 -2.53 6.49 -9.90
C GLY A 140 -2.96 7.92 -10.21
N ALA A 141 -2.92 8.34 -11.48
CA ALA A 141 -3.41 9.65 -11.89
C ALA A 141 -4.93 9.79 -11.78
N GLY A 142 -5.66 8.68 -11.90
CA GLY A 142 -7.13 8.66 -11.82
C GLY A 142 -7.71 8.31 -10.45
N HIS A 143 -6.90 7.80 -9.52
CA HIS A 143 -7.39 7.34 -8.23
C HIS A 143 -7.55 8.47 -7.21
N GLY A 144 -8.68 8.51 -6.48
CA GLY A 144 -9.00 9.59 -5.53
C GLY A 144 -7.93 9.83 -4.46
N LEU A 145 -7.21 8.80 -4.03
CA LEU A 145 -6.12 8.91 -3.07
C LEU A 145 -4.91 9.68 -3.63
N SER A 146 -4.64 9.62 -4.93
CA SER A 146 -3.38 10.10 -5.52
C SER A 146 -3.56 11.06 -6.70
N SER A 147 -4.76 11.27 -7.20
CA SER A 147 -5.01 12.10 -8.38
C SER A 147 -4.57 13.56 -8.21
N ALA A 148 -4.88 14.17 -7.07
CA ALA A 148 -4.47 15.54 -6.78
C ALA A 148 -2.95 15.65 -6.61
N THR A 149 -2.32 14.71 -5.88
CA THR A 149 -0.86 14.60 -5.77
C THR A 149 -0.22 14.43 -7.16
N ALA A 150 -0.78 13.56 -8.00
CA ALA A 150 -0.29 13.33 -9.35
C ALA A 150 -0.38 14.59 -10.22
N ALA A 151 -1.45 15.38 -10.07
CA ALA A 151 -1.61 16.66 -10.77
C ALA A 151 -0.51 17.67 -10.37
N ILE A 152 -0.22 17.78 -9.07
CA ILE A 152 0.87 18.63 -8.56
C ILE A 152 2.22 18.14 -9.11
N LEU A 153 2.52 16.86 -9.01
CA LEU A 153 3.80 16.30 -9.45
C LEU A 153 4.04 16.44 -10.95
N LYS A 154 3.00 16.49 -11.78
CA LYS A 154 3.13 16.79 -13.24
C LYS A 154 3.63 18.19 -13.50
N GLY A 155 3.36 19.15 -12.61
CA GLY A 155 3.86 20.52 -12.69
C GLY A 155 5.29 20.70 -12.16
N VAL A 156 5.82 19.71 -11.43
CA VAL A 156 7.14 19.76 -10.83
C VAL A 156 8.21 19.28 -11.80
N THR A 157 9.27 20.06 -11.96
CA THR A 157 10.42 19.65 -12.76
C THR A 157 11.17 18.51 -12.07
N SER A 158 11.16 17.30 -12.68
CA SER A 158 11.92 16.13 -12.24
C SER A 158 11.68 15.73 -10.77
N PRO A 159 10.43 15.44 -10.34
CA PRO A 159 10.21 14.96 -8.99
C PRO A 159 10.91 13.62 -8.78
N VAL A 160 11.56 13.44 -7.62
CA VAL A 160 12.34 12.25 -7.30
C VAL A 160 12.02 11.70 -5.91
N PHE A 161 12.15 10.38 -5.75
CA PHE A 161 12.37 9.76 -4.44
C PHE A 161 13.88 9.70 -4.18
N TYR A 162 14.30 9.95 -2.95
CA TYR A 162 15.72 9.88 -2.56
C TYR A 162 16.13 8.53 -1.98
N SER A 163 15.16 7.66 -1.80
CA SER A 163 15.36 6.25 -1.47
C SER A 163 14.20 5.43 -1.97
N VAL A 164 14.44 4.14 -2.20
CA VAL A 164 13.40 3.16 -2.50
C VAL A 164 13.71 1.82 -1.82
N ASN A 165 12.71 1.20 -1.20
CA ASN A 165 12.84 -0.17 -0.74
C ASN A 165 12.88 -1.13 -1.93
N LYS A 166 13.74 -2.12 -1.86
CA LYS A 166 13.86 -3.17 -2.87
C LYS A 166 12.76 -4.20 -2.70
N VAL A 167 11.55 -3.84 -3.06
CA VAL A 167 10.39 -4.72 -3.05
C VAL A 167 10.33 -5.55 -4.34
N GLY A 168 9.64 -6.68 -4.29
CA GLY A 168 9.41 -7.52 -5.47
C GLY A 168 8.32 -6.97 -6.38
N GLU A 169 7.81 -7.82 -7.26
CA GLU A 169 6.69 -7.48 -8.13
C GLU A 169 5.48 -7.06 -7.32
N ARG A 170 4.75 -6.07 -7.81
CA ARG A 170 3.42 -5.72 -7.30
C ARG A 170 2.48 -6.92 -7.47
N ARG A 171 1.67 -7.20 -6.44
CA ARG A 171 0.61 -8.22 -6.53
C ARG A 171 -0.42 -7.83 -7.59
N SER A 172 -1.07 -8.79 -8.21
CA SER A 172 -2.07 -8.55 -9.25
C SER A 172 -3.24 -7.71 -8.74
N GLY A 173 -3.73 -7.97 -7.54
CA GLY A 173 -4.81 -7.21 -6.90
C GLY A 173 -4.41 -5.86 -6.31
N ALA A 174 -3.12 -5.52 -6.29
CA ALA A 174 -2.66 -4.21 -5.81
C ALA A 174 -2.68 -3.17 -6.93
N LEU A 175 -3.08 -1.95 -6.60
CA LEU A 175 -3.06 -0.79 -7.48
C LEU A 175 -1.79 0.01 -7.27
N SER A 176 -1.07 0.36 -8.33
CA SER A 176 0.07 1.27 -8.22
C SER A 176 -0.38 2.73 -8.27
N LEU A 177 0.02 3.50 -7.27
CA LEU A 177 -0.34 4.92 -7.17
C LEU A 177 0.81 5.82 -7.63
N LEU A 178 2.04 5.50 -7.22
CA LEU A 178 3.25 6.17 -7.67
C LEU A 178 4.34 5.12 -7.92
N ASN A 179 5.06 5.30 -9.01
CA ASN A 179 6.19 4.46 -9.41
C ASN A 179 7.49 5.26 -9.34
N ALA A 180 8.61 4.56 -9.39
CA ALA A 180 9.93 5.14 -9.61
C ALA A 180 10.61 4.50 -10.81
N SER A 181 11.43 5.28 -11.51
CA SER A 181 12.40 4.75 -12.48
C SER A 181 13.65 4.32 -11.72
N VAL A 182 13.95 3.01 -11.75
CA VAL A 182 15.11 2.40 -11.07
C VAL A 182 15.96 1.70 -12.14
N GLY A 183 17.02 2.35 -12.61
CA GLY A 183 17.74 1.90 -13.78
C GLY A 183 16.84 1.85 -15.01
N SER A 184 16.74 0.68 -15.66
CA SER A 184 15.86 0.46 -16.83
C SER A 184 14.45 -0.01 -16.47
N GLN A 185 14.12 -0.12 -15.18
CA GLN A 185 12.84 -0.67 -14.71
C GLN A 185 11.96 0.41 -14.10
N ILE A 186 10.65 0.26 -14.29
CA ILE A 186 9.64 1.03 -13.55
C ILE A 186 9.14 0.15 -12.40
N VAL A 187 9.34 0.63 -11.18
CA VAL A 187 9.03 -0.08 -9.94
C VAL A 187 7.91 0.64 -9.20
N SER A 188 6.92 -0.09 -8.72
CA SER A 188 5.84 0.46 -7.90
C SER A 188 6.36 0.79 -6.50
N ILE A 189 6.26 2.06 -6.10
CA ILE A 189 6.76 2.57 -4.81
C ILE A 189 5.62 2.87 -3.84
N VAL A 190 4.50 3.36 -4.34
CA VAL A 190 3.29 3.54 -3.53
C VAL A 190 2.21 2.69 -4.17
N ALA A 191 1.66 1.78 -3.39
CA ALA A 191 0.63 0.87 -3.87
C ALA A 191 -0.44 0.60 -2.81
N LEU A 192 -1.67 0.41 -3.27
CA LEU A 192 -2.84 0.08 -2.47
C LEU A 192 -3.22 -1.38 -2.71
N GLN A 193 -3.32 -2.17 -1.64
CA GLN A 193 -3.73 -3.58 -1.65
C GLN A 193 -5.04 -3.74 -0.92
N PRO A 194 -6.15 -4.08 -1.58
CA PRO A 194 -7.36 -4.57 -0.94
C PRO A 194 -7.10 -5.92 -0.26
N TYR A 195 -7.64 -6.10 0.93
CA TYR A 195 -7.58 -7.38 1.64
C TYR A 195 -8.81 -7.57 2.53
N GLY A 196 -9.60 -8.61 2.27
CA GLY A 196 -10.90 -8.77 2.93
C GLY A 196 -11.79 -7.55 2.69
N LYS A 197 -12.30 -6.95 3.76
CA LYS A 197 -13.12 -5.74 3.70
C LYS A 197 -12.31 -4.43 3.84
N GLY A 198 -11.02 -4.54 4.16
CA GLY A 198 -10.12 -3.41 4.38
C GLY A 198 -9.06 -3.28 3.29
N GLN A 199 -8.06 -2.45 3.56
CA GLN A 199 -7.03 -2.11 2.59
C GLN A 199 -5.69 -1.83 3.26
N THR A 200 -4.60 -2.06 2.54
CA THR A 200 -3.25 -1.67 2.95
C THR A 200 -2.65 -0.72 1.93
N LEU A 201 -2.25 0.46 2.39
CA LEU A 201 -1.41 1.39 1.63
C LEU A 201 0.06 1.09 1.96
N GLY A 202 0.80 0.60 1.01
CA GLY A 202 2.24 0.44 1.10
C GLY A 202 2.98 1.64 0.52
N VAL A 203 3.97 2.17 1.25
CA VAL A 203 4.84 3.27 0.83
C VAL A 203 6.28 2.78 0.91
N ALA A 204 6.85 2.28 -0.20
CA ALA A 204 8.17 1.67 -0.27
C ALA A 204 9.32 2.70 -0.38
N THR A 205 9.23 3.78 0.39
CA THR A 205 10.27 4.80 0.55
C THR A 205 10.18 5.41 1.94
N ASP A 206 11.30 5.88 2.46
CA ASP A 206 11.38 6.64 3.72
C ASP A 206 11.67 8.13 3.49
N THR A 207 11.62 8.60 2.25
CA THR A 207 12.07 9.94 1.88
C THR A 207 10.97 10.87 1.34
N LEU A 208 9.69 10.47 1.39
CA LEU A 208 8.59 11.37 1.02
C LEU A 208 8.60 12.67 1.82
N TRP A 209 9.00 12.64 3.07
CA TRP A 209 9.10 13.83 3.92
C TRP A 209 10.02 14.90 3.34
N ARG A 210 11.00 14.54 2.49
CA ARG A 210 11.89 15.51 1.84
C ARG A 210 11.12 16.46 0.94
N TRP A 211 10.04 16.01 0.32
CA TRP A 211 9.19 16.88 -0.49
C TRP A 211 8.65 18.07 0.32
N SER A 212 8.27 17.85 1.59
CA SER A 212 7.78 18.94 2.45
C SER A 212 8.83 19.99 2.79
N ARG A 213 10.11 19.73 2.49
CA ARG A 213 11.24 20.64 2.74
C ARG A 213 11.80 21.26 1.47
N MET A 214 11.23 20.92 0.32
CA MET A 214 11.63 21.47 -0.96
C MET A 214 10.78 22.71 -1.27
N GLU A 215 11.36 23.63 -2.04
CA GLU A 215 10.65 24.83 -2.49
C GLU A 215 9.68 24.49 -3.65
N GLY A 216 8.66 25.33 -3.81
CA GLY A 216 7.67 25.23 -4.86
C GLY A 216 6.59 24.18 -4.63
N ASP A 217 5.95 23.75 -5.69
CA ASP A 217 4.73 22.92 -5.66
C ASP A 217 4.95 21.52 -5.09
N ILE A 218 6.17 21.00 -5.10
CA ILE A 218 6.47 19.67 -4.57
C ILE A 218 6.18 19.55 -3.07
N SER A 219 6.32 20.63 -2.31
CA SER A 219 5.90 20.67 -0.90
C SER A 219 4.40 20.39 -0.77
N GLY A 220 3.60 20.99 -1.63
CA GLY A 220 2.16 20.73 -1.70
C GLY A 220 1.82 19.27 -2.01
N ALA A 221 2.63 18.58 -2.80
CA ALA A 221 2.42 17.17 -3.11
C ALA A 221 2.53 16.27 -1.87
N PHE A 222 3.45 16.56 -0.93
CA PHE A 222 3.57 15.82 0.33
C PHE A 222 2.30 15.98 1.19
N HIS A 223 1.87 17.21 1.39
CA HIS A 223 0.69 17.52 2.20
C HIS A 223 -0.58 16.92 1.59
N GLN A 224 -0.74 17.07 0.28
CA GLN A 224 -1.89 16.54 -0.44
C GLN A 224 -1.94 15.00 -0.38
N PHE A 225 -0.79 14.34 -0.61
CA PHE A 225 -0.69 12.88 -0.57
C PHE A 225 -1.16 12.30 0.77
N TRP A 226 -0.65 12.83 1.89
CA TRP A 226 -1.00 12.28 3.19
C TRP A 226 -2.44 12.59 3.59
N ARG A 227 -2.91 13.81 3.28
CA ARG A 227 -4.30 14.19 3.53
C ARG A 227 -5.29 13.31 2.77
N ASP A 228 -5.07 13.12 1.47
CA ASP A 228 -5.93 12.28 0.65
C ASP A 228 -5.82 10.80 1.04
N SER A 229 -4.62 10.32 1.39
CA SER A 229 -4.42 8.95 1.86
C SER A 229 -5.27 8.64 3.09
N ILE A 230 -5.22 9.49 4.11
CA ILE A 230 -5.98 9.26 5.36
C ILE A 230 -7.48 9.40 5.11
N ARG A 231 -7.92 10.42 4.36
CA ARG A 231 -9.34 10.62 4.03
C ARG A 231 -9.91 9.49 3.17
N TYR A 232 -9.14 9.02 2.21
CA TYR A 232 -9.53 7.87 1.42
C TYR A 232 -9.67 6.60 2.29
N LEU A 233 -8.68 6.33 3.14
CA LEU A 233 -8.73 5.19 4.06
C LEU A 233 -9.85 5.34 5.10
N ALA A 234 -10.21 6.57 5.50
CA ALA A 234 -11.37 6.83 6.35
C ALA A 234 -12.72 6.67 5.62
N GLY A 235 -12.72 6.58 4.29
CA GLY A 235 -13.93 6.46 3.49
C GLY A 235 -14.57 7.78 3.11
N GLU A 236 -13.88 8.90 3.30
CA GLU A 236 -14.37 10.24 2.95
C GLU A 236 -14.16 10.59 1.48
N ILE A 237 -13.22 9.89 0.80
CA ILE A 237 -12.92 10.06 -0.62
C ILE A 237 -13.17 8.75 -1.35
N GLU A 238 -13.83 8.79 -2.49
CA GLU A 238 -14.02 7.64 -3.35
C GLU A 238 -12.76 7.37 -4.18
N GLY A 239 -12.31 6.11 -4.18
CA GLY A 239 -11.10 5.67 -4.88
C GLY A 239 -11.30 5.34 -6.36
N GLY A 240 -12.54 5.26 -6.82
CA GLY A 240 -12.85 4.68 -8.11
C GLY A 240 -12.76 3.14 -8.09
N ARG A 241 -13.24 2.53 -9.17
CA ARG A 241 -13.25 1.07 -9.36
C ARG A 241 -12.35 0.74 -10.54
N PHE A 242 -11.34 -0.10 -10.33
CA PHE A 242 -10.36 -0.43 -11.35
C PHE A 242 -10.19 -1.94 -11.48
N LEU A 243 -9.94 -2.39 -12.70
CA LEU A 243 -9.44 -3.73 -12.98
C LEU A 243 -7.94 -3.62 -13.31
N THR A 244 -7.15 -4.47 -12.68
CA THR A 244 -5.76 -4.69 -13.07
C THR A 244 -5.68 -6.02 -13.80
N VAL A 245 -5.07 -6.02 -14.97
CA VAL A 245 -4.93 -7.21 -15.80
C VAL A 245 -3.45 -7.48 -16.02
N LYS A 246 -2.98 -8.65 -15.64
CA LYS A 246 -1.59 -9.06 -15.81
C LYS A 246 -1.53 -10.36 -16.59
N TRP A 247 -0.81 -10.33 -17.68
CA TRP A 247 -0.51 -11.49 -18.51
C TRP A 247 0.79 -12.16 -18.05
N ASP A 248 0.85 -13.49 -18.09
CA ASP A 248 2.08 -14.25 -17.76
C ASP A 248 3.19 -14.02 -18.78
N ARG A 249 2.86 -13.63 -20.03
CA ARG A 249 3.82 -13.34 -21.10
C ARG A 249 3.42 -12.10 -21.91
N LYS A 250 4.38 -11.51 -22.60
CA LYS A 250 4.14 -10.39 -23.52
C LYS A 250 3.74 -10.80 -24.94
N ARG A 251 3.99 -12.04 -25.32
CA ARG A 251 3.69 -12.59 -26.65
C ARG A 251 3.32 -14.06 -26.49
N TYR A 252 2.33 -14.49 -27.26
CA TYR A 252 1.86 -15.86 -27.33
C TYR A 252 2.00 -16.39 -28.73
N ARG A 253 2.12 -17.70 -28.88
CA ARG A 253 2.10 -18.39 -30.18
C ARG A 253 0.64 -18.69 -30.55
N PRO A 254 0.31 -18.76 -31.84
CA PRO A 254 -0.96 -19.35 -32.27
C PRO A 254 -1.15 -20.74 -31.62
N SER A 255 -2.39 -21.12 -31.37
CA SER A 255 -2.75 -22.33 -30.64
C SER A 255 -2.12 -22.46 -29.23
N GLY A 256 -1.69 -21.37 -28.66
CA GLY A 256 -1.09 -21.29 -27.32
C GLY A 256 -2.10 -20.91 -26.25
N GLU A 257 -1.76 -21.20 -25.00
CA GLU A 257 -2.52 -20.81 -23.81
C GLU A 257 -1.80 -19.68 -23.07
N GLY A 258 -2.53 -18.65 -22.67
CA GLY A 258 -2.06 -17.56 -21.81
C GLY A 258 -2.78 -17.56 -20.47
N HIS A 259 -2.03 -17.26 -19.41
CA HIS A 259 -2.59 -17.11 -18.07
C HIS A 259 -2.72 -15.62 -17.75
N VAL A 260 -3.91 -15.24 -17.29
CA VAL A 260 -4.25 -13.87 -16.94
C VAL A 260 -4.61 -13.81 -15.46
N GLU A 261 -3.92 -12.96 -14.72
CA GLU A 261 -4.31 -12.59 -13.38
C GLU A 261 -5.07 -11.25 -13.45
N ILE A 262 -6.25 -11.21 -12.82
CA ILE A 262 -7.13 -10.04 -12.80
C ILE A 262 -7.34 -9.66 -11.36
N GLY A 263 -6.93 -8.45 -10.99
CA GLY A 263 -7.18 -7.88 -9.68
C GLY A 263 -8.32 -6.87 -9.75
N VAL A 264 -9.22 -6.93 -8.80
CA VAL A 264 -10.28 -5.94 -8.64
C VAL A 264 -9.94 -4.99 -7.52
N VAL A 265 -9.80 -3.72 -7.84
CA VAL A 265 -9.44 -2.66 -6.89
C VAL A 265 -10.65 -1.79 -6.62
N GLY A 266 -11.00 -1.64 -5.33
CA GLY A 266 -12.13 -0.85 -4.87
C GLY A 266 -12.68 -1.41 -3.55
N ARG A 267 -13.65 -0.72 -2.95
CA ARG A 267 -14.40 -1.26 -1.80
C ARG A 267 -15.58 -2.05 -2.32
N TYR A 268 -15.62 -3.32 -1.97
CA TYR A 268 -16.71 -4.24 -2.32
C TYR A 268 -17.07 -5.07 -1.09
N ALA A 269 -18.36 -5.39 -0.94
CA ALA A 269 -18.76 -6.43 -0.01
C ALA A 269 -18.32 -7.81 -0.55
N GLU A 270 -18.09 -8.76 0.34
CA GLU A 270 -17.73 -10.13 -0.04
C GLU A 270 -18.83 -10.74 -0.90
N GLY A 271 -18.49 -11.23 -2.10
CA GLY A 271 -19.44 -11.77 -3.08
C GLY A 271 -20.10 -10.77 -4.02
N GLU A 272 -19.83 -9.45 -3.89
CA GLU A 272 -20.38 -8.43 -4.82
C GLU A 272 -19.69 -8.37 -6.17
N VAL A 273 -18.47 -8.92 -6.28
CA VAL A 273 -17.70 -8.84 -7.52
C VAL A 273 -17.97 -10.02 -8.41
N HIS A 274 -18.61 -9.75 -9.54
CA HIS A 274 -18.81 -10.70 -10.62
C HIS A 274 -18.08 -10.21 -11.87
N LEU A 275 -17.05 -10.94 -12.29
CA LEU A 275 -16.32 -10.64 -13.51
C LEU A 275 -16.84 -11.49 -14.67
N LYS A 276 -17.00 -10.85 -15.82
CA LYS A 276 -17.24 -11.51 -17.10
C LYS A 276 -16.08 -11.17 -18.03
N GLY A 277 -15.56 -12.14 -18.73
CA GLY A 277 -14.52 -11.97 -19.73
C GLY A 277 -14.91 -12.61 -21.03
N SER A 278 -14.55 -11.99 -22.14
CA SER A 278 -14.70 -12.56 -23.47
C SER A 278 -13.46 -12.28 -24.31
N VAL A 279 -13.21 -13.15 -25.27
CA VAL A 279 -12.19 -12.97 -26.30
C VAL A 279 -12.89 -12.85 -27.64
N GLU A 280 -12.53 -11.83 -28.40
CA GLU A 280 -13.00 -11.65 -29.78
C GLU A 280 -11.86 -12.00 -30.72
N HIS A 281 -12.15 -12.89 -31.67
CA HIS A 281 -11.25 -13.28 -32.75
C HIS A 281 -12.04 -13.49 -34.05
N ALA A 282 -11.58 -12.90 -35.14
CA ALA A 282 -12.19 -12.99 -36.49
C ALA A 282 -13.71 -12.67 -36.53
N GLY A 283 -14.18 -11.79 -35.61
CA GLY A 283 -15.60 -11.43 -35.51
C GLY A 283 -16.46 -12.38 -34.67
N GLU A 284 -15.87 -13.42 -34.11
CA GLU A 284 -16.54 -14.33 -33.16
C GLU A 284 -16.12 -13.96 -31.74
N THR A 285 -17.09 -13.90 -30.82
CA THR A 285 -16.86 -13.64 -29.40
C THR A 285 -17.08 -14.92 -28.61
N GLN A 286 -16.09 -15.31 -27.81
CA GLN A 286 -16.13 -16.43 -26.91
C GLN A 286 -16.00 -15.98 -25.45
N ASP A 287 -16.95 -16.41 -24.62
CA ASP A 287 -16.87 -16.16 -23.18
C ASP A 287 -15.76 -17.02 -22.56
N ILE A 288 -14.97 -16.39 -21.64
CA ILE A 288 -13.91 -17.07 -20.90
C ILE A 288 -14.27 -17.15 -19.42
N PRO A 289 -14.09 -18.33 -18.78
CA PRO A 289 -14.36 -18.49 -17.37
C PRO A 289 -13.33 -17.71 -16.54
N ILE A 290 -13.79 -16.84 -15.64
CA ILE A 290 -12.95 -16.14 -14.66
C ILE A 290 -13.21 -16.77 -13.30
N VAL A 291 -12.16 -17.25 -12.66
CA VAL A 291 -12.23 -17.98 -11.38
C VAL A 291 -11.58 -17.13 -10.28
N LEU A 292 -12.25 -17.01 -9.15
CA LEU A 292 -11.69 -16.39 -7.93
C LEU A 292 -10.50 -17.23 -7.44
N LYS A 293 -9.37 -16.59 -7.23
CA LYS A 293 -8.13 -17.21 -6.73
C LYS A 293 -7.96 -16.99 -5.22
N ASP A 294 -8.03 -15.75 -4.80
CA ASP A 294 -7.90 -15.36 -3.38
C ASP A 294 -8.35 -13.90 -3.21
N GLY A 295 -9.18 -13.62 -2.20
CA GLY A 295 -9.66 -12.27 -1.92
C GLY A 295 -10.35 -11.61 -3.12
N ASN A 296 -9.74 -10.56 -3.66
CA ASN A 296 -10.18 -9.83 -4.86
C ASN A 296 -9.34 -10.16 -6.10
N ASP A 297 -8.56 -11.23 -6.05
CA ASP A 297 -7.75 -11.71 -7.16
C ASP A 297 -8.45 -12.83 -7.90
N PHE A 298 -8.58 -12.68 -9.21
CA PHE A 298 -9.17 -13.63 -10.11
C PHE A 298 -8.13 -14.11 -11.11
N GLN A 299 -8.37 -15.26 -11.70
CA GLN A 299 -7.53 -15.79 -12.78
C GLN A 299 -8.37 -16.39 -13.90
N THR A 300 -7.82 -16.34 -15.10
CA THR A 300 -8.40 -17.01 -16.24
C THR A 300 -7.31 -17.53 -17.17
N LYS A 301 -7.70 -18.45 -18.03
CA LYS A 301 -6.89 -18.93 -19.14
C LYS A 301 -7.52 -18.46 -20.44
N VAL A 302 -6.68 -17.95 -21.31
CA VAL A 302 -7.08 -17.51 -22.65
C VAL A 302 -6.38 -18.39 -23.67
N PHE A 303 -7.16 -19.01 -24.53
CA PHE A 303 -6.64 -19.80 -25.65
C PHE A 303 -6.54 -18.90 -26.89
N PHE A 304 -5.41 -18.92 -27.57
CA PHE A 304 -5.18 -18.15 -28.80
C PHE A 304 -5.40 -19.10 -30.00
N PRO A 305 -6.46 -18.89 -30.82
CA PRO A 305 -6.66 -19.70 -32.01
C PRO A 305 -5.56 -19.52 -33.06
N GLU A 306 -5.53 -20.37 -34.08
CA GLU A 306 -4.57 -20.33 -35.19
C GLU A 306 -4.72 -19.06 -36.05
#